data_b38e89a4f4254f718f72686aae678be0
#
_entry.id   b38e89a4f4254f718f72686aae678be0
#
_cell.length_a   1.000
_cell.length_b   1.000
_cell.length_c   1.000
_cell.angle_alpha   90.00
_cell.angle_beta   90.00
_cell.angle_gamma   90.00
#
_symmetry.space_group_name_H-M   'P 1'
#
loop_
_entity.id
_entity.type
_entity.pdbx_description
1 polymer ?
#
loop_
_entity_poly.entity_id
_entity_poly.type
_entity_poly.pdbx_seq_one_letter_code
_entity_poly.pdbx_strand_id
1 'polypeptide(L)'
;PYYDIDGHLIGVQNRNLSYQSSSINNQSSSAPRFKFPYGHTCHIYNLPVLKLLKKGEPLFITEGASDCWAMLSSGHKAVAIPSATLLKPQDLQILSTLNSQLSTVLHMYPDQDEPGERLFLDLRRLLGSPSSIVRHQLPPDYKDYSDYYLSKH
;
A
#
# COMPACT_ATOMS: atom_id res chain seq x y z
N PRO A 1 3.52 12.95 -3.68
CA PRO A 1 3.76 12.64 -5.09
C PRO A 1 3.78 11.13 -5.35
N TYR A 2 3.34 10.73 -6.55
CA TYR A 2 3.46 9.38 -7.10
C TYR A 2 4.40 9.43 -8.29
N TYR A 3 5.27 8.46 -8.38
CA TYR A 3 6.24 8.35 -9.45
C TYR A 3 6.07 7.02 -10.18
N ASP A 4 6.35 7.01 -11.48
CA ASP A 4 6.49 5.76 -12.23
C ASP A 4 7.77 5.02 -11.82
N ILE A 5 8.00 3.84 -12.42
CA ILE A 5 9.18 3.03 -12.11
C ILE A 5 10.50 3.73 -12.48
N ASP A 6 10.45 4.68 -13.41
CA ASP A 6 11.61 5.45 -13.88
C ASP A 6 11.86 6.72 -13.06
N GLY A 7 10.95 7.06 -12.15
CA GLY A 7 11.05 8.21 -11.27
C GLY A 7 10.42 9.48 -11.83
N HIS A 8 9.64 9.40 -12.90
CA HIS A 8 8.89 10.54 -13.40
C HIS A 8 7.61 10.74 -12.57
N LEU A 9 7.28 11.99 -12.27
CA LEU A 9 6.07 12.34 -11.53
C LEU A 9 4.83 12.00 -12.36
N ILE A 10 3.97 11.13 -11.85
CA ILE A 10 2.74 10.69 -12.49
C ILE A 10 1.47 11.09 -11.74
N GLY A 11 1.60 11.58 -10.52
CA GLY A 11 0.44 12.00 -9.75
C GLY A 11 0.79 12.61 -8.39
N VAL A 12 -0.21 13.25 -7.81
CA VAL A 12 -0.15 13.81 -6.46
C VAL A 12 -1.44 13.45 -5.74
N GLN A 13 -1.32 13.03 -4.50
CA GLN A 13 -2.46 12.86 -3.60
C GLN A 13 -2.42 13.95 -2.54
N ASN A 14 -3.53 14.62 -2.33
CA ASN A 14 -3.69 15.65 -1.31
C ASN A 14 -4.38 15.07 -0.08
N ARG A 15 -3.90 15.45 1.10
CA ARG A 15 -4.58 15.18 2.37
C ARG A 15 -5.41 16.38 2.76
N ASN A 16 -6.67 16.15 3.11
CA ASN A 16 -7.52 17.18 3.69
C ASN A 16 -7.15 17.36 5.16
N LEU A 17 -6.48 18.45 5.50
CA LEU A 17 -6.06 18.75 6.87
C LEU A 17 -7.24 19.15 7.79
N SER A 18 -8.35 19.56 7.20
CA SER A 18 -9.59 19.89 7.94
C SER A 18 -10.50 18.67 8.12
N TYR A 19 -10.08 17.48 7.66
CA TYR A 19 -10.85 16.26 7.86
C TYR A 19 -10.85 15.88 9.35
N GLN A 20 -12.04 15.91 9.96
CA GLN A 20 -12.25 15.40 11.30
C GLN A 20 -12.95 14.04 11.18
N SER A 21 -12.36 13.01 11.77
CA SER A 21 -13.01 11.71 11.90
C SER A 21 -14.21 11.88 12.82
N SER A 22 -15.41 11.69 12.28
CA SER A 22 -16.69 11.99 12.95
C SER A 22 -17.05 10.92 13.99
N SER A 23 -16.21 10.75 15.02
CA SER A 23 -16.60 9.94 16.20
C SER A 23 -17.40 10.73 17.25
N ILE A 24 -17.49 12.07 17.18
CA ILE A 24 -18.04 12.89 18.26
C ILE A 24 -19.17 13.85 17.84
N ASN A 25 -19.26 14.25 16.58
CA ASN A 25 -20.35 15.14 16.14
C ASN A 25 -20.86 14.71 14.75
N ASN A 26 -22.17 14.54 14.60
CA ASN A 26 -22.90 14.14 13.39
C ASN A 26 -22.75 15.09 12.17
N GLN A 27 -21.67 15.83 12.04
CA GLN A 27 -21.32 16.64 10.89
C GLN A 27 -20.11 16.00 10.20
N SER A 28 -20.37 15.00 9.32
CA SER A 28 -19.37 14.51 8.39
C SER A 28 -18.95 15.67 7.48
N SER A 29 -17.65 16.04 7.49
CA SER A 29 -17.14 16.84 6.40
C SER A 29 -17.40 16.08 5.10
N SER A 30 -18.13 16.63 4.16
CA SER A 30 -18.49 16.00 2.87
C SER A 30 -17.25 15.72 1.99
N ALA A 31 -16.08 16.18 2.37
CA ALA A 31 -14.85 16.03 1.64
C ALA A 31 -14.05 14.82 2.14
N PRO A 32 -13.53 13.97 1.25
CA PRO A 32 -12.74 12.81 1.63
C PRO A 32 -11.42 13.20 2.32
N ARG A 33 -10.92 12.29 3.19
CA ARG A 33 -9.64 12.48 3.90
C ARG A 33 -8.46 12.63 2.94
N PHE A 34 -8.48 11.88 1.83
CA PHE A 34 -7.48 11.93 0.77
C PHE A 34 -8.17 12.13 -0.58
N LYS A 35 -7.54 12.90 -1.45
CA LYS A 35 -8.07 13.22 -2.78
C LYS A 35 -6.97 13.29 -3.81
N PHE A 36 -7.22 12.68 -4.96
CA PHE A 36 -6.43 12.94 -6.17
C PHE A 36 -7.01 14.13 -6.91
N PRO A 37 -6.21 14.93 -7.62
CA PRO A 37 -6.70 15.95 -8.54
C PRO A 37 -7.65 15.34 -9.59
N TYR A 38 -8.55 16.17 -10.11
CA TYR A 38 -9.48 15.74 -11.15
C TYR A 38 -8.73 15.17 -12.38
N GLY A 39 -9.22 14.06 -12.91
CA GLY A 39 -8.59 13.38 -14.05
C GLY A 39 -7.39 12.50 -13.71
N HIS A 40 -6.89 12.51 -12.45
CA HIS A 40 -5.85 11.59 -12.01
C HIS A 40 -6.42 10.22 -11.65
N THR A 41 -5.68 9.20 -12.05
CA THR A 41 -5.93 7.82 -11.64
C THR A 41 -5.02 7.45 -10.47
N CYS A 42 -5.51 6.58 -9.59
CA CYS A 42 -4.70 6.00 -8.55
C CYS A 42 -3.62 5.08 -9.15
N HIS A 43 -2.45 5.07 -8.57
CA HIS A 43 -1.31 4.25 -8.93
C HIS A 43 -0.73 3.56 -7.71
N ILE A 44 0.10 2.56 -7.92
CA ILE A 44 0.97 2.03 -6.86
C ILE A 44 1.90 3.15 -6.39
N TYR A 45 1.94 3.37 -5.08
CA TYR A 45 2.85 4.34 -4.48
C TYR A 45 4.26 3.74 -4.37
N ASN A 46 5.29 4.58 -4.58
CA ASN A 46 6.70 4.23 -4.45
C ASN A 46 7.21 3.18 -5.45
N LEU A 47 6.71 3.17 -6.69
CA LEU A 47 7.20 2.27 -7.75
C LEU A 47 8.72 2.30 -7.98
N PRO A 48 9.46 3.41 -7.84
CA PRO A 48 10.91 3.42 -8.04
C PRO A 48 11.69 2.45 -7.15
N VAL A 49 11.15 2.05 -5.98
CA VAL A 49 11.80 1.07 -5.10
C VAL A 49 12.02 -0.28 -5.77
N LEU A 50 11.21 -0.61 -6.78
CA LEU A 50 11.28 -1.88 -7.49
C LEU A 50 12.61 -2.06 -8.25
N LYS A 51 13.23 -0.96 -8.71
CA LYS A 51 14.57 -0.99 -9.34
C LYS A 51 15.70 -1.33 -8.35
N LEU A 52 15.42 -1.18 -7.07
CA LEU A 52 16.38 -1.45 -6.00
C LEU A 52 16.26 -2.86 -5.42
N LEU A 53 15.27 -3.64 -5.89
CA LEU A 53 15.07 -5.01 -5.43
C LEU A 53 16.18 -5.92 -5.97
N LYS A 54 16.71 -6.74 -5.07
CA LYS A 54 17.63 -7.82 -5.40
C LYS A 54 16.87 -9.14 -5.54
N LYS A 55 17.49 -10.09 -6.23
CA LYS A 55 16.90 -11.45 -6.36
C LYS A 55 16.65 -12.08 -4.98
N GLY A 56 15.44 -12.56 -4.77
CA GLY A 56 15.00 -13.17 -3.51
C GLY A 56 14.71 -12.19 -2.37
N GLU A 57 14.81 -10.88 -2.62
CA GLU A 57 14.53 -9.87 -1.60
C GLU A 57 13.01 -9.70 -1.43
N PRO A 58 12.50 -9.62 -0.19
CA PRO A 58 11.08 -9.42 0.06
C PRO A 58 10.63 -8.01 -0.35
N LEU A 59 9.42 -7.90 -0.91
CA LEU A 59 8.73 -6.64 -1.13
C LEU A 59 7.48 -6.60 -0.28
N PHE A 60 7.35 -5.57 0.54
CA PHE A 60 6.17 -5.36 1.36
C PHE A 60 5.11 -4.55 0.61
N ILE A 61 3.86 -4.98 0.71
CA ILE A 61 2.69 -4.27 0.21
C ILE A 61 1.95 -3.70 1.42
N THR A 62 1.62 -2.42 1.36
CA THR A 62 0.85 -1.72 2.38
C THR A 62 -0.40 -1.10 1.77
N GLU A 63 -1.40 -0.79 2.61
CA GLU A 63 -2.63 -0.15 2.17
C GLU A 63 -2.47 1.35 1.98
N GLY A 64 -1.71 2.00 2.84
CA GLY A 64 -1.48 3.44 2.83
C GLY A 64 -0.02 3.86 2.63
N ALA A 65 0.18 5.09 2.15
CA ALA A 65 1.52 5.66 2.04
C ALA A 65 2.22 5.81 3.41
N SER A 66 1.47 6.03 4.49
CA SER A 66 2.01 6.10 5.87
C SER A 66 2.67 4.79 6.27
N ASP A 67 2.01 3.67 6.00
CA ASP A 67 2.53 2.34 6.32
C ASP A 67 3.73 1.99 5.44
N CYS A 68 3.70 2.42 4.17
CA CYS A 68 4.84 2.32 3.29
C CYS A 68 6.06 3.08 3.85
N TRP A 69 5.87 4.30 4.37
CA TRP A 69 6.96 5.04 5.01
C TRP A 69 7.48 4.36 6.26
N ALA A 70 6.61 3.83 7.10
CA ALA A 70 7.00 3.08 8.30
C ALA A 70 7.82 1.83 7.93
N MET A 71 7.41 1.08 6.89
CA MET A 71 8.16 -0.05 6.34
C MET A 71 9.55 0.36 5.84
N LEU A 72 9.62 1.45 5.06
CA LEU A 72 10.89 1.98 4.55
C LEU A 72 11.80 2.42 5.70
N SER A 73 11.26 3.07 6.72
CA SER A 73 11.99 3.49 7.92
C SER A 73 12.48 2.31 8.76
N SER A 74 11.79 1.17 8.68
CA SER A 74 12.23 -0.11 9.27
C SER A 74 13.28 -0.85 8.43
N GLY A 75 13.74 -0.27 7.31
CA GLY A 75 14.74 -0.86 6.42
C GLY A 75 14.18 -1.84 5.39
N HIS A 76 12.88 -1.97 5.26
CA HIS A 76 12.22 -2.82 4.27
C HIS A 76 11.97 -2.08 2.96
N LYS A 77 11.89 -2.82 1.85
CA LYS A 77 11.38 -2.27 0.59
C LYS A 77 9.87 -2.44 0.53
N ALA A 78 9.16 -1.35 0.25
CA ALA A 78 7.70 -1.35 0.29
C ALA A 78 7.08 -0.48 -0.80
N VAL A 79 5.88 -0.88 -1.22
CA VAL A 79 4.96 -0.12 -2.07
C VAL A 79 3.60 -0.05 -1.39
N ALA A 80 2.81 1.01 -1.67
CA ALA A 80 1.44 1.06 -1.18
C ALA A 80 0.43 0.90 -2.31
N ILE A 81 -0.62 0.13 -2.03
CA ILE A 81 -1.75 -0.14 -2.92
C ILE A 81 -3.03 0.26 -2.19
N PRO A 82 -3.58 1.44 -2.43
CA PRO A 82 -4.70 1.97 -1.66
C PRO A 82 -6.01 1.20 -1.86
N SER A 83 -6.10 0.40 -2.93
CA SER A 83 -7.26 -0.48 -3.18
C SER A 83 -6.95 -1.46 -4.31
N ALA A 84 -7.27 -2.73 -4.13
CA ALA A 84 -7.14 -3.74 -5.19
C ALA A 84 -8.04 -3.46 -6.40
N THR A 85 -9.20 -2.83 -6.18
CA THR A 85 -10.15 -2.49 -7.26
C THR A 85 -9.66 -1.35 -8.15
N LEU A 86 -8.66 -0.58 -7.72
CA LEU A 86 -8.05 0.51 -8.47
C LEU A 86 -6.79 0.09 -9.23
N LEU A 87 -6.31 -1.13 -9.02
CA LEU A 87 -5.16 -1.68 -9.74
C LEU A 87 -5.51 -1.87 -11.22
N LYS A 88 -4.62 -1.38 -12.07
CA LYS A 88 -4.70 -1.58 -13.50
C LYS A 88 -4.06 -2.91 -13.90
N PRO A 89 -4.38 -3.46 -15.10
CA PRO A 89 -3.70 -4.64 -15.62
C PRO A 89 -2.17 -4.50 -15.64
N GLN A 90 -1.65 -3.30 -15.94
CA GLN A 90 -0.21 -3.02 -15.92
C GLN A 90 0.39 -3.15 -14.53
N ASP A 91 -0.30 -2.69 -13.49
CA ASP A 91 0.16 -2.77 -12.10
C ASP A 91 0.25 -4.24 -11.65
N LEU A 92 -0.74 -5.05 -12.01
CA LEU A 92 -0.74 -6.50 -11.76
C LEU A 92 0.39 -7.20 -12.51
N GLN A 93 0.65 -6.80 -13.75
CA GLN A 93 1.76 -7.33 -14.53
C GLN A 93 3.09 -7.01 -13.88
N ILE A 94 3.30 -5.79 -13.38
CA ILE A 94 4.51 -5.41 -12.65
C ILE A 94 4.70 -6.34 -11.45
N LEU A 95 3.68 -6.49 -10.60
CA LEU A 95 3.77 -7.31 -9.38
C LEU A 95 4.01 -8.80 -9.69
N SER A 96 3.34 -9.35 -10.72
CA SER A 96 3.52 -10.75 -11.12
C SER A 96 4.90 -11.01 -11.73
N THR A 97 5.45 -10.05 -12.46
CA THR A 97 6.78 -10.12 -13.07
C THR A 97 7.89 -10.17 -12.01
N LEU A 98 7.73 -9.43 -10.90
CA LEU A 98 8.69 -9.46 -9.79
C LEU A 98 8.87 -10.87 -9.23
N ASN A 99 7.78 -11.61 -9.05
CA ASN A 99 7.85 -12.99 -8.56
C ASN A 99 8.57 -13.91 -9.55
N SER A 100 8.26 -13.81 -10.86
CA SER A 100 8.83 -14.69 -11.89
C SER A 100 10.30 -14.36 -12.21
N GLN A 101 10.69 -13.10 -12.28
CA GLN A 101 12.05 -12.69 -12.69
C GLN A 101 13.02 -12.59 -11.52
N LEU A 102 12.58 -12.07 -10.38
CA LEU A 102 13.42 -11.83 -9.22
C LEU A 102 13.24 -12.84 -8.10
N SER A 103 12.32 -13.80 -8.24
CA SER A 103 11.92 -14.70 -7.15
C SER A 103 11.53 -13.91 -5.88
N THR A 104 10.99 -12.72 -6.07
CA THR A 104 10.56 -11.83 -4.98
C THR A 104 9.28 -12.37 -4.39
N VAL A 105 9.27 -12.58 -3.08
CA VAL A 105 8.05 -12.91 -2.34
C VAL A 105 7.41 -11.61 -1.88
N LEU A 106 6.12 -11.48 -2.16
CA LEU A 106 5.33 -10.36 -1.66
C LEU A 106 4.91 -10.61 -0.23
N HIS A 107 5.00 -9.60 0.62
CA HIS A 107 4.63 -9.67 2.03
C HIS A 107 3.63 -8.56 2.34
N MET A 108 2.66 -8.82 3.21
CA MET A 108 1.69 -7.83 3.64
C MET A 108 1.34 -7.97 5.11
N TYR A 109 1.28 -6.85 5.81
CA TYR A 109 0.58 -6.68 7.08
C TYR A 109 -0.74 -5.98 6.77
N PRO A 110 -1.85 -6.70 6.57
CA PRO A 110 -3.13 -6.05 6.34
C PRO A 110 -3.53 -5.22 7.56
N ASP A 111 -4.18 -4.09 7.35
CA ASP A 111 -4.83 -3.36 8.43
C ASP A 111 -5.78 -4.28 9.18
N GLN A 112 -5.84 -4.16 10.50
CA GLN A 112 -6.65 -5.04 11.34
C GLN A 112 -8.12 -4.61 11.33
N ASP A 113 -8.68 -4.44 10.13
CA ASP A 113 -10.08 -4.13 9.89
C ASP A 113 -10.59 -4.87 8.63
N GLU A 114 -11.90 -4.79 8.39
CA GLU A 114 -12.54 -5.48 7.24
C GLU A 114 -11.99 -5.01 5.88
N PRO A 115 -11.76 -3.71 5.62
CA PRO A 115 -11.13 -3.25 4.37
C PRO A 115 -9.74 -3.85 4.13
N GLY A 116 -8.89 -3.88 5.15
CA GLY A 116 -7.52 -4.44 5.05
C GLY A 116 -7.52 -5.93 4.73
N GLU A 117 -8.37 -6.71 5.40
CA GLU A 117 -8.52 -8.14 5.09
C GLU A 117 -9.05 -8.35 3.67
N ARG A 118 -10.00 -7.54 3.23
CA ARG A 118 -10.54 -7.59 1.87
C ARG A 118 -9.46 -7.27 0.82
N LEU A 119 -8.65 -6.25 1.05
CA LEU A 119 -7.54 -5.91 0.16
C LEU A 119 -6.56 -7.09 0.02
N PHE A 120 -6.18 -7.72 1.14
CA PHE A 120 -5.31 -8.89 1.11
C PHE A 120 -5.90 -10.05 0.29
N LEU A 121 -7.17 -10.40 0.52
CA LEU A 121 -7.85 -11.48 -0.20
C LEU A 121 -7.96 -11.18 -1.70
N ASP A 122 -8.28 -9.94 -2.06
CA ASP A 122 -8.38 -9.52 -3.46
C ASP A 122 -7.03 -9.56 -4.16
N LEU A 123 -5.96 -9.08 -3.53
CA LEU A 123 -4.60 -9.17 -4.07
C LEU A 123 -4.17 -10.61 -4.27
N ARG A 124 -4.41 -11.48 -3.29
CA ARG A 124 -4.12 -12.91 -3.38
C ARG A 124 -4.84 -13.59 -4.55
N ARG A 125 -6.10 -13.23 -4.77
CA ARG A 125 -6.90 -13.72 -5.90
C ARG A 125 -6.36 -13.21 -7.23
N LEU A 126 -6.05 -11.92 -7.33
CA LEU A 126 -5.56 -11.29 -8.56
C LEU A 126 -4.18 -11.79 -8.98
N LEU A 127 -3.31 -12.12 -8.03
CA LEU A 127 -1.99 -12.67 -8.29
C LEU A 127 -1.99 -14.17 -8.67
N GLY A 128 -3.14 -14.82 -8.58
CA GLY A 128 -3.39 -16.15 -9.15
C GLY A 128 -2.74 -17.33 -8.42
N SER A 129 -1.94 -17.10 -7.38
CA SER A 129 -1.34 -18.17 -6.58
C SER A 129 -1.45 -17.88 -5.09
N PRO A 130 -1.85 -18.85 -4.26
CA PRO A 130 -1.90 -18.69 -2.81
C PRO A 130 -0.56 -18.36 -2.16
N SER A 131 0.54 -18.77 -2.78
CA SER A 131 1.91 -18.52 -2.29
C SER A 131 2.55 -17.25 -2.82
N SER A 132 1.84 -16.46 -3.66
CA SER A 132 2.38 -15.22 -4.24
C SER A 132 2.50 -14.07 -3.23
N ILE A 133 1.74 -14.13 -2.13
CA ILE A 133 1.77 -13.13 -1.07
C ILE A 133 1.69 -13.80 0.30
N VAL A 134 2.62 -13.43 1.19
CA VAL A 134 2.69 -13.89 2.57
C VAL A 134 1.99 -12.89 3.47
N ARG A 135 0.99 -13.37 4.21
CA ARG A 135 0.30 -12.58 5.23
C ARG A 135 1.08 -12.58 6.53
N HIS A 136 1.27 -11.42 7.07
CA HIS A 136 1.75 -11.20 8.44
C HIS A 136 0.63 -10.69 9.33
N GLN A 137 0.79 -10.83 10.63
CA GLN A 137 -0.15 -10.32 11.61
C GLN A 137 0.54 -9.36 12.56
N LEU A 138 -0.07 -8.21 12.78
CA LEU A 138 0.33 -7.27 13.81
C LEU A 138 -0.17 -7.74 15.19
N PRO A 139 0.46 -7.32 16.27
CA PRO A 139 -0.12 -7.49 17.61
C PRO A 139 -1.52 -6.85 17.65
N PRO A 140 -2.45 -7.40 18.45
CA PRO A 140 -3.88 -7.01 18.39
C PRO A 140 -4.16 -5.56 18.79
N ASP A 141 -3.22 -4.90 19.48
CA ASP A 141 -3.37 -3.53 19.97
C ASP A 141 -3.12 -2.47 18.88
N TYR A 142 -2.65 -2.86 17.69
CA TYR A 142 -2.29 -1.95 16.61
C TYR A 142 -3.21 -2.16 15.41
N LYS A 143 -3.74 -1.04 14.90
CA LYS A 143 -4.62 -1.08 13.74
C LYS A 143 -3.85 -1.38 12.45
N ASP A 144 -2.73 -0.71 12.24
CA ASP A 144 -1.91 -0.72 11.04
C ASP A 144 -0.42 -0.73 11.37
N TYR A 145 0.42 -0.87 10.35
CA TYR A 145 1.86 -0.96 10.56
C TYR A 145 2.48 0.36 11.03
N SER A 146 1.94 1.51 10.64
CA SER A 146 2.45 2.80 11.10
C SER A 146 2.22 3.00 12.59
N ASP A 147 1.06 2.60 13.13
CA ASP A 147 0.80 2.62 14.57
C ASP A 147 1.80 1.73 15.33
N TYR A 148 2.03 0.51 14.83
CA TYR A 148 3.00 -0.40 15.41
C TYR A 148 4.42 0.18 15.39
N TYR A 149 4.86 0.72 14.26
CA TYR A 149 6.17 1.34 14.12
C TYR A 149 6.37 2.49 15.09
N LEU A 150 5.41 3.42 15.18
CA LEU A 150 5.47 4.58 16.06
C LEU A 150 5.50 4.19 17.56
N SER A 151 4.94 3.04 17.92
CA SER A 151 4.99 2.55 19.31
C SER A 151 6.37 2.07 19.74
N LYS A 152 7.30 1.86 18.78
CA LYS A 152 8.66 1.36 19.04
C LYS A 152 9.73 2.46 19.00
N HIS A 153 9.36 3.67 18.54
CA HIS A 153 10.24 4.81 18.36
C HIS A 153 9.67 6.05 19.02
#